data_c777e36018de7ee10f1d93eddea1a835
#
_entry.id   c777e36018de7ee10f1d93eddea1a835
#
_cell.length_a   1.000
_cell.length_b   1.000
_cell.length_c   1.000
_cell.angle_alpha   90.00
_cell.angle_beta   90.00
_cell.angle_gamma   90.00
#
_symmetry.space_group_name_H-M   'P 1'
#
loop_
_entity.id
_entity.type
_entity.pdbx_description
1 polymer ?
#
loop_
_entity_poly.entity_id
_entity_poly.type
_entity_poly.pdbx_seq_one_letter_code
_entity_poly.pdbx_strand_id
1 'polypeptide(L)' 'MEYKKIEALLKMKKITTYRMCKDLGIPTSSATAWKQGLYKPSTTSLKKIADYFGVTVDYFL' A
#
# COMPACT_ATOMS: atom_id res chain seq x y z
N MET A 1 -5.04 -5.55 9.00
CA MET A 1 -5.14 -5.11 7.59
C MET A 1 -4.55 -6.15 6.68
N GLU A 2 -5.19 -6.42 5.58
CA GLU A 2 -4.68 -7.37 4.61
C GLU A 2 -4.04 -6.65 3.42
N TYR A 3 -2.83 -7.04 3.10
CA TYR A 3 -2.13 -6.50 1.94
C TYR A 3 -2.87 -6.80 0.62
N LYS A 4 -3.72 -7.82 0.63
CA LYS A 4 -4.53 -8.18 -0.55
C LYS A 4 -5.36 -7.02 -1.08
N LYS A 5 -5.87 -6.17 -0.21
CA LYS A 5 -6.65 -5.00 -0.63
C LYS A 5 -5.78 -4.02 -1.41
N ILE A 6 -4.53 -3.84 -0.97
CA ILE A 6 -3.57 -2.98 -1.66
C ILE A 6 -3.24 -3.60 -3.02
N GLU A 7 -2.99 -4.90 -3.07
CA GLU A 7 -2.70 -5.59 -4.33
C GLU A 7 -3.86 -5.47 -5.32
N ALA A 8 -5.10 -5.59 -4.84
CA ALA A 8 -6.27 -5.46 -5.69
C ALA A 8 -6.33 -4.06 -6.33
N LEU A 9 -6.04 -3.03 -5.55
CA LEU A 9 -6.01 -1.66 -6.07
C LEU A 9 -4.89 -1.47 -7.07
N LEU A 10 -3.72 -2.05 -6.81
CA LEU A 10 -2.59 -1.98 -7.73
C LEU A 10 -2.96 -2.59 -9.08
N LYS A 11 -3.60 -3.75 -9.07
CA LYS A 11 -4.06 -4.41 -10.30
C LYS A 11 -5.10 -3.57 -11.02
N MET A 12 -6.05 -3.04 -10.28
CA MET A 12 -7.12 -2.22 -10.85
C MET A 12 -6.57 -0.98 -11.54
N LYS A 13 -5.56 -0.36 -10.96
CA LYS A 13 -4.93 0.84 -11.50
C LYS A 13 -3.78 0.53 -12.46
N LYS A 14 -3.44 -0.75 -12.63
CA LYS A 14 -2.32 -1.19 -13.45
C LYS A 14 -0.99 -0.56 -13.03
N ILE A 15 -0.79 -0.50 -11.72
CA ILE A 15 0.41 0.07 -11.11
C ILE A 15 1.16 -1.04 -10.39
N THR A 16 2.48 -1.04 -10.46
CA THR A 16 3.30 -1.99 -9.74
C THR A 16 3.55 -1.51 -8.31
N THR A 17 3.85 -2.44 -7.42
CA THR A 17 4.26 -2.12 -6.05
C THR A 17 5.47 -1.19 -6.06
N TYR A 18 6.44 -1.45 -6.94
CA TYR A 18 7.62 -0.61 -7.07
C TYR A 18 7.26 0.84 -7.41
N ARG A 19 6.35 1.01 -8.36
CA ARG A 19 5.92 2.35 -8.78
C ARG A 19 5.21 3.08 -7.64
N MET A 20 4.34 2.38 -6.92
CA MET A 20 3.65 2.97 -5.77
C MET A 20 4.65 3.42 -4.71
N CYS A 21 5.60 2.57 -4.37
CA CYS A 21 6.61 2.88 -3.36
C CYS A 21 7.46 4.08 -3.80
N LYS A 22 7.84 4.12 -5.07
CA LYS A 22 8.63 5.23 -5.60
C LYS A 22 7.87 6.55 -5.51
N ASP A 23 6.59 6.53 -5.90
CA ASP A 23 5.77 7.74 -5.89
C ASP A 23 5.51 8.25 -4.47
N LEU A 24 5.40 7.35 -3.51
CA LEU A 24 5.10 7.69 -2.13
C LEU A 24 6.36 7.88 -1.26
N GLY A 25 7.53 7.60 -1.80
CA GLY A 25 8.77 7.68 -1.04
C GLY A 25 8.89 6.59 0.02
N ILE A 26 8.25 5.45 -0.20
CA ILE A 26 8.30 4.31 0.72
C ILE A 26 9.34 3.31 0.20
N PRO A 27 10.24 2.79 1.07
CA PRO A 27 11.16 1.75 0.63
C PRO A 27 10.42 0.50 0.15
N THR A 28 10.88 -0.09 -0.95
CA THR A 28 10.29 -1.34 -1.46
C THR A 28 10.37 -2.47 -0.46
N SER A 29 11.40 -2.48 0.38
CA SER A 29 11.55 -3.47 1.44
C SER A 29 10.38 -3.43 2.42
N SER A 30 9.83 -2.24 2.68
CA SER A 30 8.66 -2.12 3.55
C SER A 30 7.45 -2.81 2.93
N ALA A 31 7.19 -2.58 1.64
CA ALA A 31 6.07 -3.22 0.95
C ALA A 31 6.24 -4.74 0.93
N THR A 32 7.45 -5.23 0.73
CA THR A 32 7.74 -6.66 0.78
C THR A 32 7.42 -7.23 2.16
N ALA A 33 7.81 -6.53 3.22
CA ALA A 33 7.54 -6.95 4.58
C ALA A 33 6.03 -6.99 4.86
N TRP A 34 5.28 -6.01 4.37
CA TRP A 34 3.82 -6.00 4.50
C TRP A 34 3.20 -7.20 3.79
N LYS A 35 3.68 -7.52 2.60
CA LYS A 35 3.19 -8.65 1.81
C LYS A 35 3.45 -9.96 2.52
N GLN A 36 4.59 -10.09 3.18
CA GLN A 36 4.96 -11.30 3.91
C GLN A 36 4.30 -11.39 5.30
N GLY A 37 3.62 -10.33 5.72
CA GLY A 37 2.98 -10.31 7.02
C GLY A 37 3.92 -10.05 8.19
N LEU A 38 5.15 -9.61 7.92
CA LEU A 38 6.13 -9.30 8.97
C LEU A 38 5.77 -8.03 9.71
N TYR A 39 5.28 -7.04 8.99
CA TYR A 39 4.88 -5.74 9.54
C TYR A 39 3.58 -5.29 8.94
N LYS A 40 2.87 -4.45 9.68
CA LYS A 40 1.70 -3.75 9.15
C LYS A 40 2.10 -2.33 8.80
N PRO A 41 1.54 -1.73 7.74
CA PRO A 41 1.79 -0.32 7.45
C PRO A 41 1.35 0.54 8.62
N SER A 42 2.12 1.57 8.93
CA SER A 42 1.72 2.55 9.95
C SER A 42 0.52 3.35 9.45
N THR A 43 -0.16 4.05 10.36
CA THR A 43 -1.28 4.93 10.01
C THR A 43 -0.85 5.96 8.97
N THR A 44 0.35 6.52 9.11
CA THR A 44 0.90 7.48 8.16
C THR A 44 1.05 6.86 6.76
N SER A 45 1.59 5.64 6.70
CA SER A 45 1.74 4.93 5.42
C SER A 45 0.40 4.59 4.80
N LEU A 46 -0.56 4.13 5.62
CA LEU A 46 -1.91 3.83 5.13
C LEU A 46 -2.58 5.07 4.56
N LYS A 47 -2.41 6.20 5.22
CA LYS A 47 -2.98 7.46 4.73
C LYS A 47 -2.39 7.85 3.37
N LYS A 48 -1.09 7.72 3.22
CA LYS A 48 -0.44 7.98 1.94
C LYS A 48 -0.97 7.07 0.84
N ILE A 49 -1.11 5.79 1.14
CA ILE A 49 -1.61 4.80 0.17
C ILE A 49 -3.07 5.11 -0.18
N ALA A 50 -3.89 5.42 0.82
CA ALA A 50 -5.29 5.75 0.60
C ALA A 50 -5.42 6.99 -0.29
N ASP A 51 -4.67 8.03 -0.01
CA ASP A 51 -4.68 9.24 -0.82
C ASP A 51 -4.22 8.97 -2.25
N TYR A 52 -3.22 8.12 -2.39
CA TYR A 52 -2.67 7.76 -3.70
C TYR A 52 -3.73 7.09 -4.58
N PHE A 53 -4.54 6.21 -4.00
CA PHE A 53 -5.59 5.50 -4.72
C PHE A 53 -6.96 6.20 -4.70
N GLY A 54 -7.09 7.30 -3.99
CA GLY A 54 -8.35 8.02 -3.89
C GLY A 54 -9.40 7.30 -3.06
N VAL A 55 -8.99 6.55 -2.07
CA VAL A 55 -9.89 5.85 -1.15
C VAL A 55 -9.63 6.32 0.28
N THR A 56 -10.51 5.93 1.20
CA THR A 56 -10.32 6.27 2.62
C THR A 56 -9.44 5.23 3.31
N VAL A 57 -8.84 5.60 4.43
CA VAL A 57 -8.05 4.67 5.23
C VAL A 57 -8.92 3.50 5.69
N ASP A 58 -10.20 3.77 5.98
CA ASP A 58 -11.14 2.73 6.42
C ASP A 58 -11.27 1.60 5.40
N TYR A 59 -11.01 1.88 4.13
CA TYR A 59 -11.05 0.86 3.09
C TYR A 59 -10.10 -0.31 3.41
N PHE A 60 -8.98 -0.01 4.08
CA PHE A 60 -7.98 -1.01 4.41
C PHE A 60 -8.16 -1.64 5.80
N LEU A 61 -9.05 -1.14 6.60
CA LEU A 61 -9.25 -1.61 7.99
C LEU A 61 -10.24 -2.75 8.09
#